data_3cfb7bee852d77492fd20a311f6714fd
#
_entry.id   3cfb7bee852d77492fd20a311f6714fd
#
_cell.length_a   1.000
_cell.length_b   1.000
_cell.length_c   1.000
_cell.angle_alpha   90.00
_cell.angle_beta   90.00
_cell.angle_gamma   90.00
#
_symmetry.space_group_name_H-M   'P 1'
#
loop_
_entity.id
_entity.type
_entity.pdbx_description
1 polymer ?
#
loop_
_entity_poly.entity_id
_entity_poly.type
_entity_poly.pdbx_seq_one_letter_code
_entity_poly.pdbx_strand_id
1 'polypeptide(L)'
;MRKLILWLPLSLFATFILAQEEQSMRQVYALETPQNQISIFEGALDQGQTMPLRWAENSSVACFPGTRFVEFQGNHVLYRMQMPAYSDLKITVQPKDPKHRINIYALRLGINNMVTPPDISQAISCEAGYPIYAGQPNFNAPAEARSVSYISVARPYNILIGVAGAKGVLEGAYELKVELKER
;
A
#
# COMPACT_ATOMS: atom_id res chain seq x y z
N MET A 1 9.04 49.56 61.75
CA MET A 1 8.68 49.49 60.31
C MET A 1 9.22 48.17 59.77
N ARG A 2 8.35 47.14 59.70
CA ARG A 2 8.69 45.80 59.20
C ARG A 2 8.25 45.70 57.74
N LYS A 3 9.20 45.54 56.82
CA LYS A 3 8.91 45.30 55.39
C LYS A 3 8.59 43.85 55.19
N LEU A 4 7.36 43.57 54.82
CA LEU A 4 6.91 42.25 54.35
C LEU A 4 7.40 42.08 52.88
N ILE A 5 8.27 41.10 52.65
CA ILE A 5 8.67 40.67 51.31
C ILE A 5 7.73 39.52 50.91
N LEU A 6 6.85 39.83 49.94
CA LEU A 6 5.94 38.84 49.36
C LEU A 6 6.72 38.01 48.33
N TRP A 7 6.88 36.73 48.61
CA TRP A 7 7.42 35.76 47.65
C TRP A 7 6.27 35.27 46.78
N LEU A 8 6.31 35.64 45.47
CA LEU A 8 5.45 34.99 44.49
C LEU A 8 6.08 33.67 44.06
N PRO A 9 5.35 32.56 44.06
CA PRO A 9 5.82 31.32 43.45
C PRO A 9 5.73 31.42 41.95
N LEU A 10 6.87 31.32 41.26
CA LEU A 10 6.96 31.19 39.83
C LEU A 10 6.43 29.80 39.44
N SER A 11 5.15 29.72 39.06
CA SER A 11 4.57 28.50 38.51
C SER A 11 5.18 28.22 37.16
N LEU A 12 6.08 27.21 37.10
CA LEU A 12 6.53 26.61 35.85
C LEU A 12 5.31 25.95 35.17
N PHE A 13 4.72 26.62 34.19
CA PHE A 13 3.88 25.97 33.21
C PHE A 13 4.78 25.12 32.31
N ALA A 14 4.92 23.86 32.68
CA ALA A 14 5.43 22.85 31.76
C ALA A 14 4.36 22.65 30.67
N THR A 15 4.53 23.35 29.54
CA THR A 15 3.78 23.07 28.32
C THR A 15 4.20 21.68 27.84
N PHE A 16 3.38 20.69 28.16
CA PHE A 16 3.42 19.40 27.45
C PHE A 16 3.05 19.70 25.99
N ILE A 17 4.05 19.85 25.15
CA ILE A 17 3.87 19.72 23.71
C ILE A 17 3.63 18.24 23.48
N LEU A 18 2.35 17.86 23.46
CA LEU A 18 1.94 16.60 22.85
C LEU A 18 2.29 16.72 21.38
N ALA A 19 3.39 16.12 20.98
CA ALA A 19 3.64 15.82 19.58
C ALA A 19 2.50 14.88 19.15
N GLN A 20 1.44 15.46 18.59
CA GLN A 20 0.54 14.71 17.75
C GLN A 20 1.39 14.30 16.54
N GLU A 21 1.80 13.02 16.53
CA GLU A 21 2.14 12.38 15.27
C GLU A 21 0.89 12.55 14.39
N GLU A 22 0.91 13.55 13.53
CA GLU A 22 0.01 13.60 12.39
C GLU A 22 0.22 12.30 11.64
N GLN A 23 -0.69 11.38 11.83
CA GLN A 23 -0.84 10.19 11.02
C GLN A 23 -1.26 10.70 9.65
N SER A 24 -0.25 11.12 8.87
CA SER A 24 -0.43 11.58 7.50
C SER A 24 -1.26 10.52 6.79
N MET A 25 -2.52 10.84 6.50
CA MET A 25 -3.40 9.95 5.76
C MET A 25 -2.67 9.63 4.44
N ARG A 26 -2.31 8.36 4.26
CA ARG A 26 -1.65 7.92 3.03
C ARG A 26 -2.54 8.25 1.85
N GLN A 27 -2.00 8.96 0.89
CA GLN A 27 -2.70 9.30 -0.32
C GLN A 27 -3.07 8.01 -1.08
N VAL A 28 -4.34 7.89 -1.45
CA VAL A 28 -4.86 6.80 -2.27
C VAL A 28 -5.36 7.39 -3.58
N TYR A 29 -4.77 6.99 -4.67
CA TYR A 29 -5.12 7.46 -6.02
C TYR A 29 -6.29 6.65 -6.57
N ALA A 30 -7.31 7.30 -7.11
CA ALA A 30 -8.41 6.62 -7.78
C ALA A 30 -7.97 6.15 -9.17
N LEU A 31 -8.32 4.91 -9.53
CA LEU A 31 -8.17 4.37 -10.88
C LEU A 31 -9.53 4.10 -11.48
N GLU A 32 -9.70 4.46 -12.74
CA GLU A 32 -10.90 4.17 -13.51
C GLU A 32 -10.51 3.38 -14.76
N THR A 33 -11.09 2.19 -14.89
CA THR A 33 -10.89 1.33 -16.05
C THR A 33 -12.27 0.87 -16.54
N PRO A 34 -12.69 1.23 -17.76
CA PRO A 34 -13.93 0.70 -18.33
C PRO A 34 -13.86 -0.82 -18.52
N GLN A 35 -15.01 -1.48 -18.44
CA GLN A 35 -15.10 -2.91 -18.74
C GLN A 35 -14.66 -3.19 -20.19
N ASN A 36 -14.07 -4.36 -20.39
CA ASN A 36 -13.53 -4.85 -21.66
C ASN A 36 -12.41 -3.96 -22.23
N GLN A 37 -11.71 -3.23 -21.34
CA GLN A 37 -10.60 -2.39 -21.71
C GLN A 37 -9.33 -2.69 -20.91
N ILE A 38 -8.23 -2.21 -21.44
CA ILE A 38 -6.93 -2.17 -20.77
C ILE A 38 -6.59 -0.71 -20.56
N SER A 39 -6.34 -0.34 -19.31
CA SER A 39 -5.84 0.99 -18.95
C SER A 39 -4.40 0.88 -18.45
N ILE A 40 -3.58 1.86 -18.82
CA ILE A 40 -2.19 1.97 -18.36
C ILE A 40 -2.05 3.29 -17.61
N PHE A 41 -1.53 3.19 -16.39
CA PHE A 41 -1.28 4.32 -15.51
C PHE A 41 0.22 4.41 -15.22
N GLU A 42 0.75 5.60 -15.30
CA GLU A 42 2.12 5.89 -14.91
C GLU A 42 2.18 6.18 -13.42
N GLY A 43 3.20 5.67 -12.75
CA GLY A 43 3.44 5.93 -11.32
C GLY A 43 4.91 5.92 -10.97
N ALA A 44 5.23 6.43 -9.78
CA ALA A 44 6.56 6.41 -9.24
C ALA A 44 6.54 6.22 -7.72
N LEU A 45 7.48 5.45 -7.17
CA LEU A 45 7.51 5.10 -5.75
C LEU A 45 7.77 6.29 -4.82
N ASP A 46 8.41 7.35 -5.31
CA ASP A 46 8.62 8.60 -4.57
C ASP A 46 7.34 9.37 -4.26
N GLN A 47 6.23 9.02 -4.94
CA GLN A 47 4.87 9.52 -4.62
C GLN A 47 4.27 8.86 -3.37
N GLY A 48 4.92 7.87 -2.82
CA GLY A 48 4.47 7.11 -1.67
C GLY A 48 5.40 7.22 -0.47
N GLN A 49 5.18 6.36 0.51
CA GLN A 49 5.99 6.31 1.73
C GLN A 49 6.11 4.88 2.25
N THR A 50 7.11 4.63 3.07
CA THR A 50 7.25 3.36 3.78
C THR A 50 6.11 3.16 4.77
N MET A 51 5.82 1.90 5.10
CA MET A 51 4.83 1.57 6.12
C MET A 51 5.22 0.31 6.92
N PRO A 52 4.75 0.18 8.17
CA PRO A 52 4.84 -1.07 8.90
C PRO A 52 4.12 -2.19 8.16
N LEU A 53 4.69 -3.42 8.11
CA LEU A 53 4.16 -4.53 7.32
C LEU A 53 3.46 -5.62 8.13
N ARG A 54 3.43 -5.51 9.47
CA ARG A 54 2.81 -6.54 10.33
C ARG A 54 1.34 -6.83 10.01
N TRP A 55 0.63 -5.87 9.47
CA TRP A 55 -0.75 -6.04 9.03
C TRP A 55 -0.89 -7.15 7.97
N ALA A 56 0.12 -7.30 7.08
CA ALA A 56 0.08 -8.26 5.99
C ALA A 56 0.17 -9.71 6.44
N GLU A 57 0.81 -9.97 7.59
CA GLU A 57 0.97 -11.29 8.18
C GLU A 57 -0.15 -11.60 9.19
N ASN A 58 -0.52 -10.61 10.02
CA ASN A 58 -1.42 -10.80 11.16
C ASN A 58 -2.90 -10.57 10.84
N SER A 59 -3.24 -10.26 9.59
CA SER A 59 -4.63 -10.11 9.19
C SER A 59 -5.30 -11.47 8.98
N SER A 60 -6.63 -11.51 9.08
CA SER A 60 -7.42 -12.70 8.76
C SER A 60 -7.26 -13.18 7.30
N VAL A 61 -6.70 -12.35 6.46
CA VAL A 61 -6.46 -12.56 5.02
C VAL A 61 -5.00 -12.39 4.64
N ALA A 62 -4.06 -12.88 5.42
CA ALA A 62 -2.62 -12.71 5.18
C ALA A 62 -2.23 -12.51 3.71
N CYS A 63 -1.62 -11.36 3.40
CA CYS A 63 -1.17 -11.03 2.05
C CYS A 63 0.14 -11.72 1.68
N PHE A 64 1.10 -11.62 2.60
CA PHE A 64 2.41 -12.24 2.47
C PHE A 64 3.02 -12.48 3.86
N PRO A 65 3.81 -13.54 4.02
CA PRO A 65 4.40 -13.88 5.31
C PRO A 65 5.55 -12.94 5.69
N GLY A 66 5.87 -12.86 7.00
CA GLY A 66 6.97 -12.04 7.51
C GLY A 66 8.30 -12.30 6.85
N THR A 67 8.57 -13.53 6.42
CA THR A 67 9.76 -13.91 5.66
C THR A 67 9.89 -13.22 4.30
N ARG A 68 8.81 -12.58 3.82
CA ARG A 68 8.75 -11.85 2.55
C ARG A 68 8.64 -10.34 2.71
N PHE A 69 8.70 -9.81 3.92
CA PHE A 69 8.69 -8.37 4.16
C PHE A 69 9.78 -7.63 3.38
N VAL A 70 10.92 -8.26 3.16
CA VAL A 70 12.02 -7.70 2.36
C VAL A 70 11.57 -7.27 0.95
N GLU A 71 10.54 -7.89 0.39
CA GLU A 71 10.00 -7.57 -0.93
C GLU A 71 9.10 -6.32 -0.92
N PHE A 72 8.74 -5.81 0.28
CA PHE A 72 7.77 -4.72 0.44
C PHE A 72 8.23 -3.65 1.44
N GLN A 73 9.52 -3.57 1.78
CA GLN A 73 10.05 -2.61 2.76
C GLN A 73 10.41 -1.23 2.19
N GLY A 74 10.22 -1.01 0.89
CA GLY A 74 10.40 0.29 0.24
C GLY A 74 9.18 1.20 0.41
N ASN A 75 9.07 2.23 -0.44
CA ASN A 75 7.90 3.08 -0.49
C ASN A 75 6.70 2.35 -1.09
N HIS A 76 5.51 2.68 -0.59
CA HIS A 76 4.23 2.17 -1.07
C HIS A 76 3.41 3.30 -1.68
N VAL A 77 2.91 3.09 -2.88
CA VAL A 77 1.89 3.93 -3.52
C VAL A 77 0.59 3.16 -3.53
N LEU A 78 -0.48 3.78 -3.04
CA LEU A 78 -1.78 3.14 -2.92
C LEU A 78 -2.74 3.64 -4.00
N TYR A 79 -3.44 2.70 -4.61
CA TYR A 79 -4.48 2.97 -5.59
C TYR A 79 -5.78 2.29 -5.20
N ARG A 80 -6.87 2.78 -5.74
CA ARG A 80 -8.20 2.21 -5.49
C ARG A 80 -9.04 2.23 -6.74
N MET A 81 -9.76 1.12 -6.97
CA MET A 81 -10.71 1.02 -8.07
C MET A 81 -11.93 0.20 -7.66
N GLN A 82 -13.02 0.38 -8.38
CA GLN A 82 -14.17 -0.50 -8.28
C GLN A 82 -14.07 -1.63 -9.31
N MET A 83 -14.32 -2.85 -8.87
CA MET A 83 -14.45 -4.03 -9.70
C MET A 83 -15.93 -4.40 -9.79
N PRO A 84 -16.56 -4.33 -10.97
CA PRO A 84 -17.95 -4.70 -11.16
C PRO A 84 -18.24 -6.17 -10.85
N ALA A 85 -19.52 -6.51 -10.65
CA ALA A 85 -19.95 -7.91 -10.68
C ALA A 85 -19.69 -8.52 -12.07
N TYR A 86 -19.60 -9.83 -12.14
CA TYR A 86 -19.40 -10.59 -13.38
C TYR A 86 -18.18 -10.11 -14.17
N SER A 87 -17.04 -9.99 -13.49
CA SER A 87 -15.81 -9.51 -14.13
C SER A 87 -14.56 -10.28 -13.69
N ASP A 88 -13.57 -10.26 -14.57
CA ASP A 88 -12.21 -10.72 -14.33
C ASP A 88 -11.29 -9.49 -14.33
N LEU A 89 -10.49 -9.33 -13.29
CA LEU A 89 -9.55 -8.25 -13.12
C LEU A 89 -8.13 -8.79 -13.04
N LYS A 90 -7.23 -8.27 -13.87
CA LYS A 90 -5.79 -8.49 -13.73
C LYS A 90 -5.08 -7.14 -13.63
N ILE A 91 -4.20 -7.01 -12.64
CA ILE A 91 -3.41 -5.81 -12.41
C ILE A 91 -1.94 -6.21 -12.47
N THR A 92 -1.17 -5.52 -13.30
CA THR A 92 0.25 -5.79 -13.52
C THR A 92 1.05 -4.53 -13.29
N VAL A 93 2.07 -4.59 -12.43
CA VAL A 93 3.08 -3.55 -12.31
C VAL A 93 4.32 -3.95 -13.11
N GLN A 94 4.82 -3.02 -13.94
CA GLN A 94 6.05 -3.16 -14.73
C GLN A 94 7.01 -2.04 -14.37
N PRO A 95 8.14 -2.31 -13.69
CA PRO A 95 9.19 -1.31 -13.49
C PRO A 95 9.73 -0.80 -14.83
N LYS A 96 9.93 0.52 -14.95
CA LYS A 96 10.57 1.12 -16.14
C LYS A 96 12.07 0.91 -16.16
N ASP A 97 12.71 0.91 -14.99
CA ASP A 97 14.12 0.54 -14.84
C ASP A 97 14.20 -0.87 -14.21
N PRO A 98 14.83 -1.85 -14.89
CA PRO A 98 14.98 -3.21 -14.39
C PRO A 98 15.83 -3.32 -13.12
N LYS A 99 16.48 -2.25 -12.67
CA LYS A 99 17.19 -2.20 -11.40
C LYS A 99 16.26 -2.01 -10.20
N HIS A 100 15.08 -1.43 -10.41
CA HIS A 100 14.13 -1.17 -9.35
C HIS A 100 13.21 -2.38 -9.14
N ARG A 101 13.39 -3.07 -8.03
CA ARG A 101 12.52 -4.19 -7.64
C ARG A 101 11.22 -3.64 -7.06
N ILE A 102 10.20 -3.64 -7.89
CA ILE A 102 8.86 -3.16 -7.56
C ILE A 102 7.91 -4.35 -7.57
N ASN A 103 7.15 -4.51 -6.50
CA ASN A 103 6.20 -5.59 -6.29
C ASN A 103 4.79 -5.02 -6.11
N ILE A 104 3.79 -5.88 -6.14
CA ILE A 104 2.38 -5.50 -6.04
C ILE A 104 1.67 -6.37 -5.02
N TYR A 105 0.74 -5.79 -4.31
CA TYR A 105 -0.32 -6.52 -3.59
C TYR A 105 -1.65 -5.84 -3.84
N ALA A 106 -2.73 -6.57 -3.65
CA ALA A 106 -4.06 -6.00 -3.70
C ALA A 106 -4.98 -6.65 -2.68
N LEU A 107 -5.89 -5.86 -2.13
CA LEU A 107 -6.91 -6.28 -1.18
C LEU A 107 -8.28 -6.14 -1.81
N ARG A 108 -9.06 -7.21 -1.77
CA ARG A 108 -10.47 -7.18 -2.10
C ARG A 108 -11.27 -6.78 -0.88
N LEU A 109 -12.04 -5.73 -0.98
CA LEU A 109 -12.84 -5.13 0.07
C LEU A 109 -14.31 -5.12 -0.33
N GLY A 110 -15.21 -5.02 0.65
CA GLY A 110 -16.61 -4.69 0.36
C GLY A 110 -16.72 -3.36 -0.38
N ILE A 111 -17.75 -3.20 -1.24
CA ILE A 111 -17.88 -2.06 -2.16
C ILE A 111 -17.79 -0.69 -1.47
N ASN A 112 -18.30 -0.58 -0.24
CA ASN A 112 -18.27 0.66 0.55
C ASN A 112 -17.12 0.71 1.56
N ASN A 113 -16.25 -0.28 1.57
CA ASN A 113 -15.15 -0.34 2.51
C ASN A 113 -13.95 0.43 1.98
N MET A 114 -13.51 1.46 2.74
CA MET A 114 -12.45 2.39 2.37
C MET A 114 -11.19 2.24 3.24
N VAL A 115 -11.07 1.16 4.01
CA VAL A 115 -9.89 0.92 4.86
C VAL A 115 -8.59 0.87 4.05
N THR A 116 -7.50 1.22 4.71
CA THR A 116 -6.14 1.15 4.18
C THR A 116 -5.23 0.51 5.22
N PRO A 117 -4.09 -0.09 4.84
CA PRO A 117 -3.11 -0.55 5.79
C PRO A 117 -2.67 0.59 6.75
N PRO A 118 -2.46 0.30 8.04
CA PRO A 118 -2.45 -1.03 8.66
C PRO A 118 -3.82 -1.60 9.05
N ASP A 119 -4.89 -0.84 8.95
CA ASP A 119 -6.23 -1.29 9.35
C ASP A 119 -6.96 -1.98 8.18
N ILE A 120 -6.80 -3.30 8.10
CA ILE A 120 -7.38 -4.13 7.04
C ILE A 120 -8.26 -5.26 7.57
N SER A 121 -8.72 -5.16 8.82
CA SER A 121 -9.48 -6.23 9.50
C SER A 121 -10.72 -6.70 8.72
N GLN A 122 -11.26 -5.86 7.84
CA GLN A 122 -12.46 -6.15 7.03
C GLN A 122 -12.12 -6.56 5.58
N ALA A 123 -10.87 -6.84 5.25
CA ALA A 123 -10.52 -7.35 3.93
C ALA A 123 -11.10 -8.76 3.71
N ILE A 124 -11.57 -9.02 2.49
CA ILE A 124 -12.17 -10.30 2.09
C ILE A 124 -11.08 -11.26 1.61
N SER A 125 -10.12 -10.77 0.84
CA SER A 125 -8.95 -11.51 0.39
C SER A 125 -7.80 -10.57 0.05
N CYS A 126 -6.59 -11.10 0.01
CA CYS A 126 -5.42 -10.41 -0.46
C CYS A 126 -4.64 -11.30 -1.42
N GLU A 127 -4.14 -10.69 -2.50
CA GLU A 127 -3.24 -11.30 -3.46
C GLU A 127 -1.95 -10.48 -3.50
N ALA A 128 -0.80 -11.15 -3.72
CA ALA A 128 0.48 -10.45 -3.82
C ALA A 128 1.36 -11.07 -4.92
N GLY A 129 1.96 -10.19 -5.72
CA GLY A 129 2.90 -10.54 -6.79
C GLY A 129 4.32 -10.12 -6.38
N TYR A 130 5.17 -11.10 -6.10
CA TYR A 130 6.58 -10.94 -5.74
C TYR A 130 7.37 -12.20 -6.13
N PRO A 131 8.72 -12.20 -6.10
CA PRO A 131 9.52 -13.39 -6.39
C PRO A 131 9.25 -14.50 -5.38
N ILE A 132 8.65 -15.61 -5.82
CA ILE A 132 8.28 -16.75 -4.94
C ILE A 132 9.50 -17.64 -4.68
N TYR A 133 10.32 -17.87 -5.69
CA TYR A 133 11.51 -18.69 -5.63
C TYR A 133 12.75 -17.81 -5.47
N ALA A 134 12.95 -17.31 -4.29
CA ALA A 134 14.24 -16.73 -3.99
C ALA A 134 14.97 -17.67 -3.04
N GLY A 135 15.86 -18.46 -3.57
CA GLY A 135 17.17 -18.52 -2.93
C GLY A 135 17.55 -17.06 -2.67
N GLN A 136 18.49 -16.74 -1.81
CA GLN A 136 18.94 -15.39 -1.48
C GLN A 136 18.54 -14.36 -2.55
N PRO A 137 17.81 -13.28 -2.25
CA PRO A 137 17.35 -12.36 -3.27
C PRO A 137 18.54 -11.96 -4.12
N ASN A 138 18.58 -12.43 -5.36
CA ASN A 138 19.61 -12.01 -6.30
C ASN A 138 19.29 -10.57 -6.66
N PHE A 139 19.81 -9.64 -5.86
CA PHE A 139 19.62 -8.20 -6.07
C PHE A 139 20.08 -7.73 -7.45
N ASN A 140 20.83 -8.58 -8.16
CA ASN A 140 21.31 -8.31 -9.52
C ASN A 140 20.38 -8.87 -10.61
N ALA A 141 19.35 -9.66 -10.26
CA ALA A 141 18.39 -10.10 -11.26
C ALA A 141 17.53 -8.91 -11.73
N PRO A 142 17.28 -8.78 -13.05
CA PRO A 142 16.40 -7.75 -13.58
C PRO A 142 15.01 -7.82 -12.94
N ALA A 143 14.43 -6.66 -12.67
CA ALA A 143 13.06 -6.60 -12.20
C ALA A 143 12.10 -7.03 -13.29
N GLU A 144 11.19 -7.94 -12.95
CA GLU A 144 10.16 -8.46 -13.84
C GLU A 144 8.79 -7.87 -13.49
N ALA A 145 7.87 -7.91 -14.45
CA ALA A 145 6.47 -7.59 -14.19
C ALA A 145 5.88 -8.50 -13.12
N ARG A 146 5.07 -7.93 -12.22
CA ARG A 146 4.33 -8.65 -11.18
C ARG A 146 2.85 -8.42 -11.34
N SER A 147 2.05 -9.46 -11.14
CA SER A 147 0.61 -9.38 -11.34
C SER A 147 -0.16 -9.96 -10.17
N VAL A 148 -1.36 -9.45 -9.96
CA VAL A 148 -2.42 -10.01 -9.13
C VAL A 148 -3.69 -10.11 -9.93
N SER A 149 -4.61 -11.04 -9.56
CA SER A 149 -5.84 -11.24 -10.31
C SER A 149 -7.00 -11.52 -9.37
N TYR A 150 -8.20 -11.04 -9.75
CA TYR A 150 -9.44 -11.28 -9.06
C TYR A 150 -10.56 -11.70 -9.99
N ILE A 151 -11.47 -12.47 -9.47
CA ILE A 151 -12.70 -12.86 -10.14
C ILE A 151 -13.90 -12.38 -9.30
N SER A 152 -14.83 -11.70 -9.93
CA SER A 152 -16.12 -11.36 -9.36
C SER A 152 -17.24 -12.11 -10.08
N VAL A 153 -18.02 -12.91 -9.32
CA VAL A 153 -19.14 -13.68 -9.88
C VAL A 153 -20.45 -12.91 -9.78
N ALA A 154 -20.80 -12.41 -8.60
CA ALA A 154 -22.14 -11.86 -8.38
C ALA A 154 -22.18 -10.49 -7.71
N ARG A 155 -21.06 -9.99 -7.18
CA ARG A 155 -21.03 -8.76 -6.38
C ARG A 155 -19.92 -7.86 -6.80
N PRO A 156 -20.11 -6.53 -6.84
CA PRO A 156 -19.03 -5.59 -7.03
C PRO A 156 -18.14 -5.54 -5.78
N TYR A 157 -16.89 -5.17 -5.97
CA TYR A 157 -15.89 -5.02 -4.91
C TYR A 157 -15.12 -3.71 -5.05
N ASN A 158 -14.59 -3.25 -3.93
CA ASN A 158 -13.58 -2.22 -3.89
C ASN A 158 -12.20 -2.91 -3.82
N ILE A 159 -11.31 -2.59 -4.73
CA ILE A 159 -9.96 -3.14 -4.78
C ILE A 159 -8.98 -2.06 -4.37
N LEU A 160 -8.27 -2.30 -3.26
CA LEU A 160 -7.15 -1.48 -2.84
C LEU A 160 -5.86 -2.14 -3.35
N ILE A 161 -5.07 -1.40 -4.11
CA ILE A 161 -3.84 -1.86 -4.75
C ILE A 161 -2.67 -1.15 -4.08
N GLY A 162 -1.63 -1.90 -3.70
CA GLY A 162 -0.37 -1.34 -3.23
C GLY A 162 0.76 -1.73 -4.19
N VAL A 163 1.41 -0.73 -4.76
CA VAL A 163 2.67 -0.90 -5.48
C VAL A 163 3.78 -0.54 -4.51
N ALA A 164 4.72 -1.46 -4.31
CA ALA A 164 5.73 -1.31 -3.26
C ALA A 164 7.14 -1.65 -3.77
N GLY A 165 8.10 -0.85 -3.33
CA GLY A 165 9.52 -1.16 -3.52
C GLY A 165 9.99 -2.28 -2.59
N ALA A 166 10.93 -3.08 -3.03
CA ALA A 166 11.69 -3.97 -2.16
C ALA A 166 12.54 -3.15 -1.16
N LYS A 167 13.18 -3.83 -0.20
CA LYS A 167 14.05 -3.19 0.79
C LYS A 167 15.08 -2.27 0.13
N GLY A 168 15.06 -0.99 0.55
CA GLY A 168 15.95 0.05 0.04
C GLY A 168 15.52 0.70 -1.28
N VAL A 169 14.43 0.24 -1.91
CA VAL A 169 13.87 0.82 -3.13
C VAL A 169 12.79 1.83 -2.74
N LEU A 170 13.17 3.11 -2.65
CA LEU A 170 12.30 4.21 -2.23
C LEU A 170 11.79 5.05 -3.41
N GLU A 171 12.39 4.86 -4.59
CA GLU A 171 12.07 5.57 -5.83
C GLU A 171 12.03 4.58 -7.00
N GLY A 172 11.51 5.00 -8.13
CA GLY A 172 11.46 4.21 -9.35
C GLY A 172 10.12 4.34 -10.05
N ALA A 173 10.17 4.68 -11.34
CA ALA A 173 9.00 4.78 -12.19
C ALA A 173 8.52 3.38 -12.62
N TYR A 174 7.20 3.24 -12.78
CA TYR A 174 6.56 2.01 -13.24
C TYR A 174 5.31 2.31 -14.07
N GLU A 175 4.91 1.32 -14.82
CA GLU A 175 3.58 1.25 -15.43
C GLU A 175 2.69 0.31 -14.62
N LEU A 176 1.46 0.76 -14.34
CA LEU A 176 0.42 -0.06 -13.73
C LEU A 176 -0.65 -0.34 -14.79
N LYS A 177 -0.65 -1.57 -15.30
CA LYS A 177 -1.60 -2.02 -16.31
C LYS A 177 -2.79 -2.68 -15.61
N VAL A 178 -3.99 -2.22 -15.92
CA VAL A 178 -5.26 -2.76 -15.41
C VAL A 178 -6.06 -3.33 -16.56
N GLU A 179 -6.35 -4.62 -16.51
CA GLU A 179 -7.17 -5.35 -17.49
C GLU A 179 -8.47 -5.76 -16.79
N LEU A 180 -9.57 -5.17 -17.22
CA LEU A 180 -10.91 -5.46 -16.69
C LEU A 180 -11.79 -6.04 -17.78
N LYS A 181 -12.20 -7.29 -17.62
CA LYS A 181 -13.03 -8.02 -18.59
C LYS A 181 -14.36 -8.40 -17.97
N GLU A 182 -15.41 -8.29 -18.73
CA GLU A 182 -16.71 -8.86 -18.41
C GLU A 182 -16.67 -10.39 -18.61
N ARG A 183 -17.41 -11.11 -17.76
CA ARG A 183 -17.51 -12.59 -17.81
C ARG A 183 -18.81 -13.02 -18.45
#